data_7466d1993ec42fc03901e68a8b1abcdf
#
_entry.id   7466d1993ec42fc03901e68a8b1abcdf
#
_cell.length_a   1.000
_cell.length_b   1.000
_cell.length_c   1.000
_cell.angle_alpha   90.00
_cell.angle_beta   90.00
_cell.angle_gamma   90.00
#
_symmetry.space_group_name_H-M   'P 1'
#
loop_
_entity.id
_entity.type
_entity.pdbx_description
1 polymer ?
#
loop_
_entity_poly.entity_id
_entity_poly.type
_entity_poly.pdbx_seq_one_letter_code
_entity_poly.pdbx_strand_id
1 'polypeptide(L)'
;GNERQDSQSFWLDLLQSVYGIEKPTEYITFEDKVKMDHTSFIDGFIDTTKVLIEQKGADKDLNQAIRQSDNTLLTPFQQAKRYSANLPYSKRPRWIVTCNFKEFYVYDMEQPNGEPKVIRLSDLDKEAYRLEFLIDKTNEHLEHEMKVYIEAGEIVGEIYEGLLKQYINPESPESLHAINQLVVRLVFCLYAEDAGIFGHRMMFHDYLARFGSRDFRRALIDLFSILDTPIDERNPYLDEELLAFPYVNGGMFAESNLEIPNFTDELRELILEHASSSFDWSEISPTIFGSVFESTLNPETRRSGGMHYTSIENIHKVIDPLFLDELRNELNEIRQFKQFKTVEQRAKQFQLKLSSLTFFDPACGSGNFLTETYTSLRRLENEAIKLYMGDAVALDLGQELVKVKLNQFYGIEINDFAVSVAKTALWIAENQMLEETKDIVFANIDFLPLKSYTN
;
A
#
# COMPACT_ATOMS: atom_id res chain seq x y z
N GLY A 1 -31.03 21.95 12.56
CA GLY A 1 -29.85 22.59 11.97
C GLY A 1 -29.52 21.91 10.65
N ASN A 2 -29.19 22.68 9.66
CA ASN A 2 -28.81 22.15 8.35
C ASN A 2 -27.39 21.58 8.45
N GLU A 3 -27.27 20.27 8.60
CA GLU A 3 -25.97 19.54 8.67
C GLU A 3 -24.99 20.01 7.58
N ARG A 4 -25.47 20.27 6.37
CA ARG A 4 -24.67 20.78 5.25
C ARG A 4 -24.12 22.19 5.48
N GLN A 5 -24.93 23.10 6.00
CA GLN A 5 -24.51 24.48 6.22
C GLN A 5 -23.51 24.57 7.38
N ASP A 6 -23.71 23.78 8.43
CA ASP A 6 -22.81 23.68 9.56
C ASP A 6 -21.45 23.07 9.14
N SER A 7 -21.48 22.08 8.23
CA SER A 7 -20.29 21.47 7.65
C SER A 7 -19.43 22.46 6.87
N GLN A 8 -20.05 23.22 5.95
CA GLN A 8 -19.31 24.20 5.15
C GLN A 8 -18.68 25.28 6.02
N SER A 9 -19.43 25.82 6.99
CA SER A 9 -18.89 26.82 7.94
C SER A 9 -17.72 26.26 8.74
N PHE A 10 -17.84 25.02 9.22
CA PHE A 10 -16.77 24.36 10.00
C PHE A 10 -15.46 24.24 9.20
N TRP A 11 -15.52 23.77 7.96
CA TRP A 11 -14.32 23.61 7.14
C TRP A 11 -13.72 24.95 6.71
N LEU A 12 -14.56 25.96 6.42
CA LEU A 12 -14.08 27.30 6.11
C LEU A 12 -13.37 27.94 7.34
N ASP A 13 -13.96 27.81 8.53
CA ASP A 13 -13.37 28.30 9.77
C ASP A 13 -12.07 27.59 10.09
N LEU A 14 -12.00 26.27 9.90
CA LEU A 14 -10.79 25.46 10.11
C LEU A 14 -9.64 25.94 9.21
N LEU A 15 -9.91 26.06 7.91
CA LEU A 15 -8.93 26.51 6.92
C LEU A 15 -8.47 27.96 7.17
N GLN A 16 -9.36 28.83 7.59
CA GLN A 16 -9.05 30.24 7.84
C GLN A 16 -8.35 30.45 9.19
N SER A 17 -8.94 29.93 10.26
CA SER A 17 -8.53 30.27 11.64
C SER A 17 -7.34 29.46 12.11
N VAL A 18 -7.20 28.20 11.65
CA VAL A 18 -6.10 27.32 12.04
C VAL A 18 -4.95 27.37 11.04
N TYR A 19 -5.27 27.36 9.75
CA TYR A 19 -4.26 27.24 8.68
C TYR A 19 -4.00 28.55 7.91
N GLY A 20 -4.68 29.64 8.24
CA GLY A 20 -4.39 30.97 7.71
C GLY A 20 -4.73 31.18 6.23
N ILE A 21 -5.61 30.37 5.66
CA ILE A 21 -6.06 30.53 4.27
C ILE A 21 -6.92 31.79 4.17
N GLU A 22 -6.45 32.81 3.45
CA GLU A 22 -7.15 34.09 3.33
C GLU A 22 -8.53 33.98 2.66
N LYS A 23 -8.65 33.08 1.68
CA LYS A 23 -9.88 32.88 0.91
C LYS A 23 -10.26 31.40 0.86
N PRO A 24 -10.76 30.82 1.96
CA PRO A 24 -11.04 29.41 2.04
C PRO A 24 -12.15 28.98 1.07
N THR A 25 -13.09 29.87 0.69
CA THR A 25 -14.15 29.61 -0.30
C THR A 25 -13.62 29.39 -1.72
N GLU A 26 -12.43 29.90 -2.05
CA GLU A 26 -11.77 29.66 -3.33
C GLU A 26 -10.86 28.40 -3.25
N TYR A 27 -10.55 27.96 -2.05
CA TYR A 27 -9.60 26.89 -1.77
C TYR A 27 -10.26 25.50 -1.69
N ILE A 28 -11.45 25.42 -1.11
CA ILE A 28 -12.23 24.18 -0.99
C ILE A 28 -13.51 24.28 -1.81
N THR A 29 -13.83 23.22 -2.54
CA THR A 29 -15.08 23.09 -3.28
C THR A 29 -16.02 22.18 -2.51
N PHE A 30 -17.25 22.62 -2.27
CA PHE A 30 -18.30 21.84 -1.64
C PHE A 30 -19.30 21.33 -2.67
N GLU A 31 -19.92 20.18 -2.38
CA GLU A 31 -20.97 19.58 -3.21
C GLU A 31 -20.55 19.35 -4.67
N ASP A 32 -19.30 18.93 -4.90
CA ASP A 32 -18.85 18.57 -6.25
C ASP A 32 -19.60 17.31 -6.71
N LYS A 33 -20.12 17.38 -7.95
CA LYS A 33 -20.98 16.32 -8.50
C LYS A 33 -20.15 15.16 -8.99
N VAL A 34 -20.43 13.98 -8.47
CA VAL A 34 -19.90 12.73 -9.00
C VAL A 34 -21.01 12.03 -9.78
N LYS A 35 -20.74 11.75 -11.06
CA LYS A 35 -21.64 10.95 -11.88
C LYS A 35 -21.47 9.48 -11.51
N MET A 36 -22.44 8.97 -10.79
CA MET A 36 -22.71 7.54 -10.58
C MET A 36 -24.05 7.23 -11.27
N ASP A 37 -24.73 6.15 -10.97
CA ASP A 37 -26.07 5.85 -11.49
C ASP A 37 -27.09 6.92 -11.15
N HIS A 38 -26.88 7.58 -10.03
CA HIS A 38 -27.56 8.79 -9.62
C HIS A 38 -26.49 9.82 -9.23
N THR A 39 -26.83 11.08 -9.34
CA THR A 39 -25.95 12.17 -8.97
C THR A 39 -25.70 12.11 -7.47
N SER A 40 -24.46 11.82 -7.08
CA SER A 40 -23.97 11.90 -5.71
C SER A 40 -23.09 13.14 -5.54
N PHE A 41 -22.97 13.62 -4.32
CA PHE A 41 -22.21 14.84 -4.01
C PHE A 41 -21.10 14.49 -3.01
N ILE A 42 -19.92 15.02 -3.28
CA ILE A 42 -18.80 15.02 -2.32
C ILE A 42 -19.00 16.19 -1.38
N ASP A 43 -18.90 15.97 -0.06
CA ASP A 43 -19.14 17.01 0.93
C ASP A 43 -18.09 18.13 0.85
N GLY A 44 -16.82 17.79 0.55
CA GLY A 44 -15.75 18.75 0.31
C GLY A 44 -14.60 18.16 -0.48
N PHE A 45 -13.98 19.00 -1.33
CA PHE A 45 -12.79 18.63 -2.10
C PHE A 45 -11.78 19.77 -2.18
N ILE A 46 -10.53 19.49 -1.86
CA ILE A 46 -9.43 20.44 -2.00
C ILE A 46 -8.57 19.97 -3.18
N ASP A 47 -8.70 20.65 -4.31
CA ASP A 47 -8.04 20.23 -5.55
C ASP A 47 -6.52 20.43 -5.50
N THR A 48 -6.05 21.44 -4.79
CA THR A 48 -4.61 21.72 -4.66
C THR A 48 -3.85 20.59 -3.97
N THR A 49 -4.35 20.05 -2.89
CA THR A 49 -3.70 19.02 -2.07
C THR A 49 -4.32 17.63 -2.25
N LYS A 50 -5.33 17.53 -3.15
CA LYS A 50 -6.03 16.27 -3.46
C LYS A 50 -6.64 15.61 -2.23
N VAL A 51 -7.35 16.39 -1.44
CA VAL A 51 -8.07 15.91 -0.26
C VAL A 51 -9.55 15.81 -0.54
N LEU A 52 -10.13 14.62 -0.35
CA LEU A 52 -11.57 14.38 -0.38
C LEU A 52 -12.09 14.32 1.05
N ILE A 53 -13.15 15.06 1.32
CA ILE A 53 -13.76 15.16 2.65
C ILE A 53 -15.16 14.55 2.60
N GLU A 54 -15.42 13.66 3.55
CA GLU A 54 -16.75 13.09 3.82
C GLU A 54 -17.18 13.48 5.24
N GLN A 55 -18.20 14.34 5.34
CA GLN A 55 -18.68 14.86 6.60
C GLN A 55 -19.90 14.09 7.10
N LYS A 56 -19.93 13.85 8.40
CA LYS A 56 -21.07 13.24 9.10
C LYS A 56 -21.50 14.09 10.30
N GLY A 57 -22.74 13.90 10.73
CA GLY A 57 -23.26 14.55 11.94
C GLY A 57 -22.53 14.11 13.19
N ALA A 58 -22.53 14.96 14.22
CA ALA A 58 -21.80 14.74 15.46
C ALA A 58 -22.28 13.52 16.28
N ASP A 59 -23.42 12.94 15.93
CA ASP A 59 -24.00 11.74 16.52
C ASP A 59 -23.56 10.45 15.83
N LYS A 60 -22.84 10.54 14.69
CA LYS A 60 -22.42 9.39 13.89
C LYS A 60 -21.05 8.89 14.30
N ASP A 61 -20.93 7.58 14.38
CA ASP A 61 -19.65 6.87 14.51
C ASP A 61 -19.05 6.67 13.11
N LEU A 62 -17.81 7.13 12.92
CA LEU A 62 -17.12 7.08 11.63
C LEU A 62 -16.70 5.65 11.23
N ASN A 63 -16.72 4.70 12.17
CA ASN A 63 -16.44 3.29 11.91
C ASN A 63 -17.70 2.46 11.61
N GLN A 64 -18.89 3.03 11.86
CA GLN A 64 -20.14 2.31 11.63
C GLN A 64 -20.65 2.46 10.20
N ALA A 65 -21.08 1.34 9.62
CA ALA A 65 -21.75 1.37 8.32
C ALA A 65 -23.12 2.04 8.43
N ILE A 66 -23.35 3.01 7.56
CA ILE A 66 -24.58 3.80 7.48
C ILE A 66 -25.31 3.42 6.19
N ARG A 67 -26.64 3.26 6.27
CA ARG A 67 -27.46 2.96 5.09
C ARG A 67 -27.48 4.16 4.15
N GLN A 68 -27.05 3.92 2.92
CA GLN A 68 -27.04 4.90 1.84
C GLN A 68 -28.43 5.00 1.16
N SER A 69 -28.59 5.99 0.28
CA SER A 69 -29.84 6.17 -0.48
C SER A 69 -30.19 5.00 -1.42
N ASP A 70 -29.17 4.25 -1.86
CA ASP A 70 -29.30 3.03 -2.67
C ASP A 70 -29.47 1.75 -1.83
N ASN A 71 -29.71 1.88 -0.53
CA ASN A 71 -29.83 0.81 0.46
C ASN A 71 -28.53 0.03 0.77
N THR A 72 -27.39 0.40 0.22
CA THR A 72 -26.10 -0.18 0.61
C THR A 72 -25.71 0.26 2.03
N LEU A 73 -24.95 -0.57 2.75
CA LEU A 73 -24.40 -0.25 4.05
C LEU A 73 -22.90 0.05 3.88
N LEU A 74 -22.51 1.30 4.05
CA LEU A 74 -21.13 1.75 3.89
C LEU A 74 -20.70 2.59 5.09
N THR A 75 -19.45 2.41 5.53
CA THR A 75 -18.83 3.39 6.44
C THR A 75 -18.60 4.70 5.69
N PRO A 76 -18.44 5.84 6.39
CA PRO A 76 -18.09 7.10 5.76
C PRO A 76 -16.86 7.01 4.86
N PHE A 77 -15.84 6.25 5.27
CA PHE A 77 -14.67 6.00 4.44
C PHE A 77 -15.00 5.21 3.16
N GLN A 78 -15.76 4.13 3.27
CA GLN A 78 -16.18 3.33 2.11
C GLN A 78 -17.02 4.16 1.13
N GLN A 79 -17.86 5.04 1.65
CA GLN A 79 -18.63 6.00 0.84
C GLN A 79 -17.70 6.97 0.10
N ALA A 80 -16.74 7.59 0.79
CA ALA A 80 -15.76 8.49 0.21
C ALA A 80 -14.86 7.77 -0.83
N LYS A 81 -14.44 6.54 -0.52
CA LYS A 81 -13.66 5.68 -1.42
C LYS A 81 -14.45 5.35 -2.69
N ARG A 82 -15.75 5.08 -2.57
CA ARG A 82 -16.66 4.88 -3.72
C ARG A 82 -16.73 6.13 -4.61
N TYR A 83 -16.80 7.33 -4.03
CA TYR A 83 -16.75 8.58 -4.79
C TYR A 83 -15.41 8.78 -5.47
N SER A 84 -14.31 8.58 -4.74
CA SER A 84 -12.95 8.64 -5.28
C SER A 84 -12.78 7.74 -6.51
N ALA A 85 -13.35 6.55 -6.46
CA ALA A 85 -13.31 5.59 -7.54
C ALA A 85 -13.94 6.08 -8.84
N ASN A 86 -14.89 7.01 -8.76
CA ASN A 86 -15.63 7.57 -9.90
C ASN A 86 -15.11 8.93 -10.36
N LEU A 87 -14.07 9.47 -9.71
CA LEU A 87 -13.45 10.73 -10.13
C LEU A 87 -12.46 10.51 -11.29
N PRO A 88 -12.31 11.51 -12.17
CA PRO A 88 -11.19 11.50 -13.13
C PRO A 88 -9.85 11.35 -12.42
N TYR A 89 -8.89 10.71 -13.07
CA TYR A 89 -7.56 10.49 -12.49
C TYR A 89 -6.92 11.76 -11.94
N SER A 90 -7.03 12.87 -12.66
CA SER A 90 -6.51 14.19 -12.24
C SER A 90 -7.16 14.74 -10.96
N LYS A 91 -8.32 14.24 -10.58
CA LYS A 91 -9.07 14.62 -9.37
C LYS A 91 -9.07 13.53 -8.30
N ARG A 92 -8.28 12.46 -8.46
CA ARG A 92 -8.22 11.42 -7.44
C ARG A 92 -7.58 11.97 -6.17
N PRO A 93 -8.22 11.72 -5.03
CA PRO A 93 -7.66 12.18 -3.77
C PRO A 93 -6.39 11.41 -3.42
N ARG A 94 -5.42 12.14 -2.92
CA ARG A 94 -4.27 11.61 -2.21
C ARG A 94 -4.67 11.22 -0.78
N TRP A 95 -5.58 12.00 -0.19
CA TRP A 95 -6.09 11.82 1.15
C TRP A 95 -7.60 11.77 1.17
N ILE A 96 -8.16 10.88 2.00
CA ILE A 96 -9.58 10.93 2.36
C ILE A 96 -9.67 11.27 3.85
N VAL A 97 -10.47 12.27 4.16
CA VAL A 97 -10.75 12.68 5.55
C VAL A 97 -12.23 12.48 5.82
N THR A 98 -12.55 11.63 6.80
CA THR A 98 -13.91 11.57 7.33
C THR A 98 -13.97 12.33 8.64
N CYS A 99 -15.03 13.11 8.86
CA CYS A 99 -15.19 13.97 10.03
C CYS A 99 -16.63 13.93 10.54
N ASN A 100 -16.78 14.03 11.88
CA ASN A 100 -18.07 14.11 12.54
C ASN A 100 -18.17 15.29 13.52
N PHE A 101 -17.40 16.37 13.33
CA PHE A 101 -17.28 17.53 14.23
C PHE A 101 -16.62 17.22 15.59
N LYS A 102 -16.18 16.00 15.85
CA LYS A 102 -15.46 15.59 17.06
C LYS A 102 -14.11 14.99 16.76
N GLU A 103 -14.05 14.26 15.65
CA GLU A 103 -12.90 13.48 15.24
C GLU A 103 -12.70 13.58 13.73
N PHE A 104 -11.43 13.53 13.32
CA PHE A 104 -11.00 13.39 11.95
C PHE A 104 -10.34 12.02 11.81
N TYR A 105 -10.78 11.24 10.85
CA TYR A 105 -10.12 10.02 10.44
C TYR A 105 -9.45 10.27 9.10
N VAL A 106 -8.13 10.23 9.06
CA VAL A 106 -7.31 10.52 7.90
C VAL A 106 -6.81 9.23 7.28
N TYR A 107 -7.19 8.99 6.04
CA TYR A 107 -6.80 7.82 5.26
C TYR A 107 -5.83 8.23 4.17
N ASP A 108 -4.69 7.55 4.13
CA ASP A 108 -3.69 7.69 3.09
C ASP A 108 -4.05 6.78 1.90
N MET A 109 -4.36 7.37 0.74
CA MET A 109 -4.77 6.60 -0.44
C MET A 109 -3.60 5.94 -1.18
N GLU A 110 -2.36 6.21 -0.81
CA GLU A 110 -1.21 5.40 -1.21
C GLU A 110 -1.10 4.12 -0.37
N GLN A 111 -1.80 4.09 0.78
CA GLN A 111 -1.91 2.95 1.66
C GLN A 111 -3.39 2.63 1.96
N PRO A 112 -4.17 2.23 0.95
CA PRO A 112 -5.64 2.18 1.04
C PRO A 112 -6.18 1.16 2.06
N ASN A 113 -5.35 0.25 2.54
CA ASN A 113 -5.68 -0.75 3.56
C ASN A 113 -5.11 -0.42 4.95
N GLY A 114 -4.41 0.73 5.08
CA GLY A 114 -3.91 1.21 6.37
C GLY A 114 -5.04 1.66 7.29
N GLU A 115 -4.83 1.54 8.60
CA GLU A 115 -5.74 2.14 9.57
C GLU A 115 -5.70 3.67 9.49
N PRO A 116 -6.84 4.36 9.70
CA PRO A 116 -6.87 5.80 9.68
C PRO A 116 -6.08 6.40 10.86
N LYS A 117 -5.42 7.52 10.60
CA LYS A 117 -4.88 8.36 11.67
C LYS A 117 -6.04 9.15 12.29
N VAL A 118 -6.27 8.93 13.58
CA VAL A 118 -7.37 9.57 14.30
C VAL A 118 -6.86 10.83 15.00
N ILE A 119 -7.54 11.95 14.79
CA ILE A 119 -7.26 13.23 15.43
C ILE A 119 -8.56 13.74 16.05
N ARG A 120 -8.53 14.06 17.34
CA ARG A 120 -9.70 14.61 18.00
C ARG A 120 -9.72 16.13 17.86
N LEU A 121 -10.89 16.68 17.62
CA LEU A 121 -11.05 18.13 17.55
C LEU A 121 -10.63 18.84 18.84
N SER A 122 -10.84 18.19 20.02
CA SER A 122 -10.39 18.69 21.32
C SER A 122 -8.87 18.84 21.44
N ASP A 123 -8.11 18.11 20.65
CA ASP A 123 -6.64 18.06 20.74
C ASP A 123 -5.98 18.85 19.58
N LEU A 124 -6.81 19.49 18.75
CA LEU A 124 -6.34 20.18 17.55
C LEU A 124 -5.41 21.35 17.85
N ASP A 125 -5.51 21.97 19.01
CA ASP A 125 -4.60 23.01 19.48
C ASP A 125 -3.14 22.53 19.58
N LYS A 126 -2.95 21.23 19.81
CA LYS A 126 -1.64 20.57 19.93
C LYS A 126 -1.26 19.75 18.69
N GLU A 127 -2.25 19.26 17.97
CA GLU A 127 -2.08 18.30 16.88
C GLU A 127 -2.44 18.88 15.49
N ALA A 128 -2.60 20.22 15.36
CA ALA A 128 -2.96 20.86 14.08
C ALA A 128 -1.99 20.52 12.96
N TYR A 129 -0.69 20.31 13.27
CA TYR A 129 0.31 19.88 12.30
C TYR A 129 -0.02 18.58 11.57
N ARG A 130 -0.82 17.70 12.17
CA ARG A 130 -1.23 16.42 11.58
C ARG A 130 -2.25 16.56 10.44
N LEU A 131 -2.86 17.73 10.30
CA LEU A 131 -3.75 18.08 9.20
C LEU A 131 -3.15 19.12 8.23
N GLU A 132 -1.87 19.44 8.33
CA GLU A 132 -1.19 20.41 7.44
C GLU A 132 -1.22 19.98 5.96
N PHE A 133 -1.35 18.70 5.66
CA PHE A 133 -1.57 18.20 4.31
C PHE A 133 -2.83 18.79 3.63
N LEU A 134 -3.74 19.40 4.41
CA LEU A 134 -4.88 20.14 3.85
C LEU A 134 -4.43 21.36 3.03
N ILE A 135 -3.28 21.96 3.36
CA ILE A 135 -2.82 23.23 2.79
C ILE A 135 -1.49 23.15 2.03
N ASP A 136 -0.64 22.18 2.33
CA ASP A 136 0.69 22.07 1.71
C ASP A 136 0.82 20.82 0.84
N LYS A 137 1.33 21.03 -0.37
CA LYS A 137 1.51 20.00 -1.38
C LYS A 137 2.83 19.26 -1.33
N THR A 138 3.90 19.92 -0.89
CA THR A 138 5.19 19.60 -1.51
C THR A 138 6.29 19.17 -0.54
N ASN A 139 6.37 19.71 0.63
CA ASN A 139 7.53 19.46 1.48
C ASN A 139 7.28 18.46 2.61
N GLU A 140 6.11 18.48 3.24
CA GLU A 140 5.86 17.61 4.39
C GLU A 140 5.69 16.16 4.02
N HIS A 141 5.05 15.86 2.88
CA HIS A 141 4.93 14.48 2.41
C HIS A 141 6.32 13.89 2.10
N LEU A 142 7.16 14.65 1.39
CA LEU A 142 8.53 14.23 1.09
C LEU A 142 9.41 14.14 2.35
N GLU A 143 9.25 15.07 3.28
CA GLU A 143 9.96 15.03 4.56
C GLU A 143 9.48 13.86 5.44
N HIS A 144 8.16 13.62 5.47
CA HIS A 144 7.60 12.48 6.19
C HIS A 144 8.04 11.16 5.55
N GLU A 145 7.92 11.03 4.24
CA GLU A 145 8.36 9.85 3.49
C GLU A 145 9.87 9.59 3.70
N MET A 146 10.68 10.65 3.67
CA MET A 146 12.11 10.54 3.96
C MET A 146 12.37 10.12 5.42
N LYS A 147 11.61 10.66 6.38
CA LYS A 147 11.73 10.27 7.79
C LYS A 147 11.38 8.80 8.00
N VAL A 148 10.26 8.35 7.48
CA VAL A 148 9.83 6.94 7.53
C VAL A 148 10.89 6.03 6.89
N TYR A 149 11.44 6.43 5.76
CA TYR A 149 12.50 5.71 5.07
C TYR A 149 13.78 5.59 5.93
N ILE A 150 14.21 6.69 6.55
CA ILE A 150 15.39 6.71 7.43
C ILE A 150 15.17 5.79 8.64
N GLU A 151 14.02 5.91 9.31
CA GLU A 151 13.67 5.13 10.49
C GLU A 151 13.59 3.62 10.16
N ALA A 152 12.96 3.27 9.04
CA ALA A 152 12.96 1.89 8.55
C ALA A 152 14.36 1.37 8.27
N GLY A 153 15.21 2.18 7.66
CA GLY A 153 16.62 1.83 7.39
C GLY A 153 17.42 1.60 8.67
N GLU A 154 17.20 2.41 9.70
CA GLU A 154 17.82 2.23 11.02
C GLU A 154 17.40 0.91 11.65
N ILE A 155 16.10 0.60 11.67
CA ILE A 155 15.56 -0.66 12.22
C ILE A 155 16.12 -1.87 11.45
N VAL A 156 16.14 -1.83 10.12
CA VAL A 156 16.72 -2.90 9.29
C VAL A 156 18.20 -3.07 9.60
N GLY A 157 18.95 -1.99 9.78
CA GLY A 157 20.36 -1.98 10.16
C GLY A 157 20.59 -2.62 11.53
N GLU A 158 19.78 -2.28 12.53
CA GLU A 158 19.85 -2.86 13.87
C GLU A 158 19.55 -4.36 13.87
N ILE A 159 18.54 -4.80 13.12
CA ILE A 159 18.22 -6.23 12.94
C ILE A 159 19.40 -6.95 12.28
N TYR A 160 19.95 -6.38 11.22
CA TYR A 160 21.09 -6.95 10.50
C TYR A 160 22.31 -7.11 11.43
N GLU A 161 22.68 -6.05 12.16
CA GLU A 161 23.82 -6.08 13.09
C GLU A 161 23.59 -7.03 14.27
N GLY A 162 22.35 -7.08 14.78
CA GLY A 162 21.97 -8.02 15.83
C GLY A 162 22.10 -9.47 15.38
N LEU A 163 21.66 -9.79 14.18
CA LEU A 163 21.81 -11.11 13.56
C LEU A 163 23.26 -11.44 13.27
N LEU A 164 24.03 -10.52 12.70
CA LEU A 164 25.42 -10.73 12.35
C LEU A 164 26.25 -11.24 13.54
N LYS A 165 25.98 -10.76 14.75
CA LYS A 165 26.64 -11.18 16.00
C LYS A 165 26.30 -12.62 16.40
N GLN A 166 25.24 -13.22 15.87
CA GLN A 166 24.77 -14.56 16.24
C GLN A 166 25.31 -15.66 15.29
N TYR A 167 25.76 -15.29 14.08
CA TYR A 167 26.33 -16.24 13.14
C TYR A 167 27.72 -16.69 13.53
N ILE A 168 28.02 -17.99 13.32
CA ILE A 168 29.33 -18.58 13.69
C ILE A 168 30.45 -18.06 12.80
N ASN A 169 30.17 -17.95 11.47
CA ASN A 169 31.11 -17.48 10.47
C ASN A 169 30.49 -16.32 9.65
N PRO A 170 30.30 -15.14 10.26
CA PRO A 170 29.52 -14.06 9.64
C PRO A 170 30.16 -13.51 8.36
N GLU A 171 31.44 -13.74 8.11
CA GLU A 171 32.14 -13.27 6.91
C GLU A 171 32.10 -14.28 5.75
N SER A 172 31.58 -15.49 5.97
CA SER A 172 31.47 -16.47 4.88
C SER A 172 30.39 -16.03 3.87
N PRO A 173 30.59 -16.31 2.58
CA PRO A 173 29.58 -15.98 1.56
C PRO A 173 28.21 -16.60 1.85
N GLU A 174 28.19 -17.82 2.39
CA GLU A 174 26.98 -18.56 2.74
C GLU A 174 26.23 -17.88 3.89
N SER A 175 26.94 -17.48 4.95
CA SER A 175 26.33 -16.79 6.09
C SER A 175 25.88 -15.37 5.70
N LEU A 176 26.63 -14.65 4.89
CA LEU A 176 26.20 -13.34 4.37
C LEU A 176 24.92 -13.45 3.53
N HIS A 177 24.85 -14.45 2.66
CA HIS A 177 23.62 -14.74 1.93
C HIS A 177 22.47 -15.04 2.89
N ALA A 178 22.69 -15.90 3.86
CA ALA A 178 21.67 -16.30 4.84
C ALA A 178 21.16 -15.10 5.67
N ILE A 179 22.06 -14.24 6.15
CA ILE A 179 21.70 -13.03 6.92
C ILE A 179 20.81 -12.12 6.05
N ASN A 180 21.24 -11.85 4.82
CA ASN A 180 20.51 -10.99 3.89
C ASN A 180 19.09 -11.53 3.62
N GLN A 181 18.96 -12.82 3.33
CA GLN A 181 17.66 -13.46 3.11
C GLN A 181 16.80 -13.45 4.38
N LEU A 182 17.38 -13.70 5.54
CA LEU A 182 16.65 -13.69 6.81
C LEU A 182 16.12 -12.29 7.13
N VAL A 183 16.92 -11.25 6.93
CA VAL A 183 16.47 -9.85 7.14
C VAL A 183 15.32 -9.51 6.20
N VAL A 184 15.41 -9.88 4.91
CA VAL A 184 14.29 -9.64 3.95
C VAL A 184 13.03 -10.36 4.41
N ARG A 185 13.12 -11.63 4.84
CA ARG A 185 11.97 -12.40 5.34
C ARG A 185 11.34 -11.77 6.57
N LEU A 186 12.15 -11.32 7.53
CA LEU A 186 11.67 -10.66 8.75
C LEU A 186 10.95 -9.34 8.42
N VAL A 187 11.59 -8.47 7.63
CA VAL A 187 10.99 -7.18 7.26
C VAL A 187 9.76 -7.37 6.39
N PHE A 188 9.75 -8.37 5.51
CA PHE A 188 8.54 -8.73 4.79
C PHE A 188 7.41 -9.13 5.75
N CYS A 189 7.67 -9.95 6.76
CA CYS A 189 6.65 -10.35 7.74
C CYS A 189 6.12 -9.16 8.54
N LEU A 190 6.99 -8.24 8.95
CA LEU A 190 6.63 -6.98 9.61
C LEU A 190 5.73 -6.12 8.70
N TYR A 191 6.11 -5.98 7.44
CA TYR A 191 5.29 -5.27 6.46
C TYR A 191 3.94 -5.97 6.24
N ALA A 192 3.95 -7.29 6.10
CA ALA A 192 2.74 -8.07 5.78
C ALA A 192 1.69 -8.03 6.91
N GLU A 193 2.13 -7.97 8.18
CA GLU A 193 1.20 -7.81 9.30
C GLU A 193 0.55 -6.43 9.32
N ASP A 194 1.33 -5.36 9.12
CA ASP A 194 0.84 -3.99 9.14
C ASP A 194 -0.02 -3.65 7.91
N ALA A 195 0.33 -4.19 6.75
CA ALA A 195 -0.43 -4.04 5.51
C ALA A 195 -1.68 -4.94 5.44
N GLY A 196 -1.94 -5.77 6.45
CA GLY A 196 -3.10 -6.66 6.50
C GLY A 196 -3.00 -7.89 5.59
N ILE A 197 -1.83 -8.18 5.02
CA ILE A 197 -1.61 -9.35 4.14
C ILE A 197 -1.78 -10.67 4.91
N PHE A 198 -1.42 -10.70 6.19
CA PHE A 198 -1.59 -11.87 7.06
C PHE A 198 -3.01 -12.04 7.63
N GLY A 199 -3.93 -11.12 7.32
CA GLY A 199 -5.34 -11.21 7.73
C GLY A 199 -5.71 -10.22 8.84
N HIS A 200 -4.91 -10.09 9.89
CA HIS A 200 -5.10 -9.06 10.92
C HIS A 200 -3.77 -8.45 11.34
N ARG A 201 -3.84 -7.22 11.85
CA ARG A 201 -2.68 -6.49 12.34
C ARG A 201 -2.04 -7.24 13.53
N MET A 202 -0.72 -7.13 13.67
CA MET A 202 0.07 -7.77 14.74
C MET A 202 0.06 -9.31 14.72
N MET A 203 -0.33 -9.95 13.63
CA MET A 203 -0.43 -11.42 13.57
C MET A 203 0.94 -12.09 13.68
N PHE A 204 1.96 -11.52 13.06
CA PHE A 204 3.35 -11.99 13.16
C PHE A 204 3.90 -11.80 14.58
N HIS A 205 3.68 -10.60 15.14
CA HIS A 205 4.05 -10.28 16.52
C HIS A 205 3.41 -11.25 17.51
N ASP A 206 2.10 -11.40 17.47
CA ASP A 206 1.35 -12.19 18.44
C ASP A 206 1.74 -13.66 18.41
N TYR A 207 2.01 -14.20 17.22
CA TYR A 207 2.53 -15.55 17.08
C TYR A 207 3.90 -15.70 17.74
N LEU A 208 4.86 -14.81 17.42
CA LEU A 208 6.23 -14.90 17.93
C LEU A 208 6.37 -14.53 19.40
N ALA A 209 5.53 -13.63 19.93
CA ALA A 209 5.54 -13.22 21.32
C ALA A 209 5.31 -14.38 22.30
N ARG A 210 4.69 -15.47 21.85
CA ARG A 210 4.46 -16.69 22.62
C ARG A 210 5.75 -17.46 22.94
N PHE A 211 6.82 -17.20 22.20
CA PHE A 211 8.07 -17.95 22.30
C PHE A 211 9.16 -17.12 22.96
N GLY A 212 9.88 -17.74 23.90
CA GLY A 212 11.10 -17.16 24.44
C GLY A 212 12.26 -17.24 23.44
N SER A 213 13.37 -16.57 23.74
CA SER A 213 14.55 -16.52 22.84
C SER A 213 15.07 -17.90 22.41
N ARG A 214 14.99 -18.91 23.31
CA ARG A 214 15.41 -20.29 23.01
C ARG A 214 14.61 -20.95 21.91
N ASP A 215 13.30 -20.68 21.86
CA ASP A 215 12.37 -21.31 20.92
C ASP A 215 12.06 -20.42 19.71
N PHE A 216 12.49 -19.17 19.74
CA PHE A 216 12.22 -18.16 18.71
C PHE A 216 12.70 -18.57 17.32
N ARG A 217 13.93 -19.13 17.25
CA ARG A 217 14.46 -19.69 16.01
C ARG A 217 13.55 -20.76 15.43
N ARG A 218 13.06 -21.67 16.26
CA ARG A 218 12.18 -22.76 15.83
C ARG A 218 10.86 -22.23 15.34
N ALA A 219 10.26 -21.26 16.05
CA ALA A 219 9.02 -20.61 15.66
C ALA A 219 9.13 -19.94 14.30
N LEU A 220 10.25 -19.27 13.99
CA LEU A 220 10.49 -18.67 12.67
C LEU A 220 10.63 -19.74 11.57
N ILE A 221 11.33 -20.84 11.81
CA ILE A 221 11.46 -21.94 10.84
C ILE A 221 10.08 -22.51 10.52
N ASP A 222 9.26 -22.77 11.54
CA ASP A 222 7.93 -23.31 11.38
C ASP A 222 7.01 -22.32 10.62
N LEU A 223 7.09 -21.02 10.94
CA LEU A 223 6.37 -19.98 10.22
C LEU A 223 6.77 -19.89 8.75
N PHE A 224 8.06 -19.83 8.45
CA PHE A 224 8.54 -19.75 7.08
C PHE A 224 8.14 -20.98 6.24
N SER A 225 8.13 -22.16 6.87
CA SER A 225 7.64 -23.39 6.24
C SER A 225 6.15 -23.30 5.89
N ILE A 226 5.34 -22.74 6.78
CA ILE A 226 3.89 -22.55 6.54
C ILE A 226 3.65 -21.51 5.44
N LEU A 227 4.39 -20.41 5.45
CA LEU A 227 4.27 -19.37 4.42
C LEU A 227 4.63 -19.89 3.01
N ASP A 228 5.48 -20.91 2.93
CA ASP A 228 5.88 -21.57 1.66
C ASP A 228 4.99 -22.77 1.28
N THR A 229 4.08 -23.19 2.15
CA THR A 229 3.23 -24.37 1.92
C THR A 229 1.80 -24.00 1.55
N PRO A 230 1.31 -24.42 0.36
CA PRO A 230 -0.10 -24.26 -0.01
C PRO A 230 -1.05 -24.78 1.07
N ILE A 231 -2.19 -24.12 1.23
CA ILE A 231 -3.12 -24.39 2.33
C ILE A 231 -3.60 -25.85 2.34
N ASP A 232 -3.86 -26.42 1.16
CA ASP A 232 -4.32 -27.78 0.96
C ASP A 232 -3.23 -28.85 1.18
N GLU A 233 -1.97 -28.47 1.24
CA GLU A 233 -0.81 -29.36 1.47
C GLU A 233 -0.34 -29.34 2.92
N ARG A 234 -0.91 -28.48 3.77
CA ARG A 234 -0.49 -28.31 5.16
C ARG A 234 -0.89 -29.49 6.05
N ASN A 235 -0.02 -29.80 7.02
CA ASN A 235 -0.34 -30.75 8.05
C ASN A 235 -1.46 -30.20 8.97
N PRO A 236 -2.65 -30.82 9.05
CA PRO A 236 -3.78 -30.30 9.81
C PRO A 236 -3.61 -30.40 11.34
N TYR A 237 -2.56 -31.03 11.81
CA TYR A 237 -2.25 -31.20 13.24
C TYR A 237 -1.30 -30.13 13.79
N LEU A 238 -0.94 -29.13 12.97
CA LEU A 238 -0.17 -27.98 13.42
C LEU A 238 -1.04 -27.03 14.26
N ASP A 239 -0.34 -26.12 14.96
CA ASP A 239 -0.99 -25.06 15.76
C ASP A 239 -1.97 -24.24 14.89
N GLU A 240 -3.19 -24.01 15.39
CA GLU A 240 -4.23 -23.28 14.66
C GLU A 240 -3.79 -21.87 14.28
N GLU A 241 -3.06 -21.18 15.17
CA GLU A 241 -2.55 -19.84 14.89
C GLU A 241 -1.54 -19.86 13.75
N LEU A 242 -0.67 -20.89 13.72
CA LEU A 242 0.28 -21.07 12.63
C LEU A 242 -0.43 -21.40 11.30
N LEU A 243 -1.46 -22.24 11.34
CA LEU A 243 -2.27 -22.59 10.16
C LEU A 243 -3.08 -21.41 9.60
N ALA A 244 -3.35 -20.40 10.42
CA ALA A 244 -4.09 -19.20 10.01
C ALA A 244 -3.30 -18.28 9.07
N PHE A 245 -1.95 -18.39 9.03
CA PHE A 245 -1.16 -17.60 8.11
C PHE A 245 -1.46 -17.95 6.64
N PRO A 246 -1.47 -16.96 5.73
CA PRO A 246 -1.71 -17.22 4.30
C PRO A 246 -0.52 -17.97 3.67
N TYR A 247 -0.75 -18.52 2.48
CA TYR A 247 0.33 -18.99 1.61
C TYR A 247 0.93 -17.81 0.85
N VAL A 248 2.25 -17.62 0.97
CA VAL A 248 3.01 -16.59 0.27
C VAL A 248 3.67 -17.21 -0.95
N ASN A 249 2.99 -17.13 -2.09
CA ASN A 249 3.53 -17.63 -3.35
C ASN A 249 4.53 -16.62 -3.94
N GLY A 250 5.70 -17.04 -4.32
CA GLY A 250 6.73 -16.17 -4.92
C GLY A 250 8.16 -16.62 -4.64
N GLY A 251 8.31 -17.76 -3.94
CA GLY A 251 9.61 -18.38 -3.67
C GLY A 251 10.47 -17.67 -2.61
N MET A 252 9.95 -16.63 -1.95
CA MET A 252 10.67 -15.91 -0.89
C MET A 252 11.07 -16.85 0.26
N PHE A 253 10.20 -17.79 0.61
CA PHE A 253 10.39 -18.74 1.69
C PHE A 253 10.84 -20.12 1.22
N ALA A 254 11.01 -20.34 -0.09
CA ALA A 254 11.30 -21.65 -0.70
C ALA A 254 12.68 -22.24 -0.28
N GLU A 255 13.64 -21.38 0.05
CA GLU A 255 14.94 -21.84 0.54
C GLU A 255 14.82 -22.35 1.97
N SER A 256 14.55 -23.66 2.13
CA SER A 256 14.35 -24.31 3.43
C SER A 256 15.63 -24.51 4.24
N ASN A 257 16.80 -24.51 3.57
CA ASN A 257 18.12 -24.75 4.19
C ASN A 257 18.81 -23.45 4.64
N LEU A 258 18.08 -22.33 4.67
CA LEU A 258 18.62 -21.07 5.11
C LEU A 258 19.18 -21.19 6.54
N GLU A 259 20.43 -20.79 6.75
CA GLU A 259 21.02 -20.73 8.08
C GLU A 259 20.33 -19.66 8.91
N ILE A 260 19.60 -20.08 9.94
CA ILE A 260 18.96 -19.19 10.92
C ILE A 260 19.69 -19.38 12.25
N PRO A 261 20.28 -18.33 12.83
CA PRO A 261 21.03 -18.44 14.08
C PRO A 261 20.09 -18.54 15.28
N ASN A 262 20.67 -18.79 16.47
CA ASN A 262 19.94 -18.63 17.71
C ASN A 262 19.68 -17.14 17.99
N PHE A 263 18.62 -16.86 18.71
CA PHE A 263 18.22 -15.49 19.08
C PHE A 263 18.57 -15.22 20.53
N THR A 264 19.04 -14.01 20.82
CA THR A 264 19.17 -13.50 22.20
C THR A 264 17.87 -12.81 22.63
N ASP A 265 17.74 -12.56 23.93
CA ASP A 265 16.58 -11.82 24.45
C ASP A 265 16.53 -10.40 23.86
N GLU A 266 17.69 -9.74 23.71
CA GLU A 266 17.81 -8.40 23.12
C GLU A 266 17.37 -8.38 21.65
N LEU A 267 17.79 -9.39 20.86
CA LEU A 267 17.41 -9.47 19.44
C LEU A 267 15.92 -9.79 19.27
N ARG A 268 15.38 -10.64 20.16
CA ARG A 268 13.94 -10.91 20.21
C ARG A 268 13.14 -9.63 20.54
N GLU A 269 13.56 -8.89 21.57
CA GLU A 269 12.94 -7.64 21.97
C GLU A 269 13.01 -6.58 20.86
N LEU A 270 14.16 -6.48 20.19
CA LEU A 270 14.31 -5.60 19.02
C LEU A 270 13.26 -5.91 17.94
N ILE A 271 13.03 -7.18 17.61
CA ILE A 271 12.08 -7.56 16.57
C ILE A 271 10.64 -7.31 17.02
N LEU A 272 10.26 -7.70 18.26
CA LEU A 272 8.89 -7.63 18.72
C LEU A 272 8.48 -6.21 19.13
N GLU A 273 9.31 -5.52 19.90
CA GLU A 273 8.92 -4.22 20.47
C GLU A 273 9.32 -3.05 19.54
N HIS A 274 10.57 -3.07 19.04
CA HIS A 274 11.07 -1.94 18.25
C HIS A 274 10.60 -2.01 16.80
N ALA A 275 10.76 -3.16 16.16
CA ALA A 275 10.46 -3.32 14.77
C ALA A 275 8.97 -3.56 14.50
N SER A 276 8.27 -4.39 15.32
CA SER A 276 6.86 -4.70 15.08
C SER A 276 5.94 -3.68 15.78
N SER A 277 6.05 -3.51 17.11
CA SER A 277 5.07 -2.71 17.86
C SER A 277 5.22 -1.19 17.70
N SER A 278 6.46 -0.69 17.50
CA SER A 278 6.74 0.75 17.54
C SER A 278 6.78 1.42 16.17
N PHE A 279 6.90 0.66 15.09
CA PHE A 279 7.00 1.17 13.73
C PHE A 279 5.87 0.63 12.85
N ASP A 280 5.28 1.47 12.02
CA ASP A 280 4.22 1.09 11.06
C ASP A 280 4.82 0.88 9.66
N TRP A 281 5.08 -0.37 9.31
CA TRP A 281 5.65 -0.74 8.01
C TRP A 281 4.71 -0.48 6.85
N SER A 282 3.41 -0.35 7.09
CA SER A 282 2.44 -0.02 6.03
C SER A 282 2.61 1.39 5.47
N GLU A 283 3.35 2.27 6.16
CA GLU A 283 3.71 3.60 5.67
C GLU A 283 4.79 3.55 4.55
N ILE A 284 5.46 2.41 4.38
CA ILE A 284 6.45 2.23 3.32
C ILE A 284 5.75 1.73 2.04
N SER A 285 5.88 2.50 0.95
CA SER A 285 5.37 2.04 -0.34
C SER A 285 6.21 0.85 -0.86
N PRO A 286 5.62 -0.05 -1.67
CA PRO A 286 6.37 -1.16 -2.27
C PRO A 286 7.60 -0.70 -3.06
N THR A 287 7.49 0.45 -3.71
CA THR A 287 8.58 1.07 -4.48
C THR A 287 9.75 1.46 -3.58
N ILE A 288 9.46 1.99 -2.39
CA ILE A 288 10.48 2.42 -1.43
C ILE A 288 11.04 1.23 -0.65
N PHE A 289 10.24 0.17 -0.47
CA PHE A 289 10.66 -1.05 0.23
C PHE A 289 12.03 -1.55 -0.26
N GLY A 290 12.23 -1.60 -1.58
CA GLY A 290 13.51 -1.97 -2.16
C GLY A 290 14.67 -1.06 -1.77
N SER A 291 14.44 0.23 -1.75
CA SER A 291 15.45 1.25 -1.43
C SER A 291 15.94 1.17 0.03
N VAL A 292 15.07 0.80 0.96
CA VAL A 292 15.44 0.59 2.38
C VAL A 292 16.55 -0.46 2.51
N PHE A 293 16.40 -1.58 1.80
CA PHE A 293 17.39 -2.64 1.83
C PHE A 293 18.69 -2.26 1.13
N GLU A 294 18.58 -1.64 -0.04
CA GLU A 294 19.75 -1.24 -0.82
C GLU A 294 20.64 -0.27 -0.04
N SER A 295 20.05 0.70 0.64
CA SER A 295 20.80 1.67 1.43
C SER A 295 21.42 1.09 2.69
N THR A 296 20.76 0.11 3.32
CA THR A 296 21.14 -0.40 4.62
C THR A 296 22.11 -1.58 4.54
N LEU A 297 21.91 -2.47 3.58
CA LEU A 297 22.64 -3.73 3.49
C LEU A 297 23.78 -3.73 2.46
N ASN A 298 23.82 -2.76 1.55
CA ASN A 298 24.93 -2.63 0.63
C ASN A 298 26.17 -2.04 1.35
N PRO A 299 27.30 -2.78 1.45
CA PRO A 299 28.50 -2.30 2.14
C PRO A 299 29.10 -1.02 1.58
N GLU A 300 28.91 -0.75 0.28
CA GLU A 300 29.46 0.44 -0.39
C GLU A 300 28.67 1.70 -0.04
N THR A 301 27.33 1.62 -0.07
CA THR A 301 26.44 2.74 0.29
C THR A 301 26.50 3.03 1.79
N ARG A 302 26.61 2.00 2.63
CA ARG A 302 26.75 2.13 4.08
C ARG A 302 28.04 2.86 4.48
N ARG A 303 29.16 2.61 3.79
CA ARG A 303 30.46 3.27 4.03
C ARG A 303 30.49 4.72 3.56
N SER A 304 29.78 5.04 2.51
CA SER A 304 29.76 6.40 1.94
C SER A 304 28.83 7.37 2.67
N GLY A 305 28.00 6.88 3.62
CA GLY A 305 26.98 7.69 4.30
C GLY A 305 25.92 8.28 3.36
N GLY A 306 25.90 7.81 2.11
CA GLY A 306 24.98 8.26 1.08
C GLY A 306 23.80 7.32 0.94
N MET A 307 22.64 7.74 1.44
CA MET A 307 21.40 7.08 1.10
C MET A 307 21.02 7.48 -0.33
N HIS A 308 21.09 6.52 -1.26
CA HIS A 308 20.58 6.72 -2.62
C HIS A 308 19.11 6.36 -2.65
N TYR A 309 18.28 7.34 -2.31
CA TYR A 309 16.83 7.22 -2.41
C TYR A 309 16.36 7.80 -3.75
N THR A 310 15.71 6.98 -4.55
CA THR A 310 15.02 7.46 -5.74
C THR A 310 13.54 7.65 -5.37
N SER A 311 13.13 8.89 -5.15
CA SER A 311 11.74 9.21 -4.82
C SER A 311 10.79 8.77 -5.94
N ILE A 312 9.55 8.44 -5.58
CA ILE A 312 8.48 8.12 -6.53
C ILE A 312 8.32 9.25 -7.55
N GLU A 313 8.42 10.51 -7.11
CA GLU A 313 8.38 11.67 -7.99
C GLU A 313 9.49 11.64 -9.06
N ASN A 314 10.71 11.27 -8.68
CA ASN A 314 11.82 11.17 -9.64
C ASN A 314 11.64 9.99 -10.60
N ILE A 315 11.05 8.89 -10.15
CA ILE A 315 10.68 7.78 -11.04
C ILE A 315 9.67 8.26 -12.08
N HIS A 316 8.64 8.99 -11.65
CA HIS A 316 7.61 9.54 -12.54
C HIS A 316 8.15 10.55 -13.54
N LYS A 317 9.21 11.32 -13.23
CA LYS A 317 9.89 12.18 -14.21
C LYS A 317 10.46 11.39 -15.39
N VAL A 318 10.69 10.10 -15.22
CA VAL A 318 11.17 9.20 -16.29
C VAL A 318 10.01 8.45 -16.93
N ILE A 319 9.18 7.76 -16.15
CA ILE A 319 8.16 6.86 -16.70
C ILE A 319 6.94 7.59 -17.27
N ASP A 320 6.59 8.77 -16.76
CA ASP A 320 5.47 9.56 -17.27
C ASP A 320 5.68 9.96 -18.74
N PRO A 321 6.73 10.68 -19.11
CA PRO A 321 6.95 11.06 -20.51
C PRO A 321 7.33 9.88 -21.41
N LEU A 322 7.81 8.76 -20.82
CA LEU A 322 8.24 7.60 -21.60
C LEU A 322 7.05 6.81 -22.17
N PHE A 323 5.99 6.60 -21.39
CA PHE A 323 4.82 5.81 -21.80
C PHE A 323 3.53 6.12 -21.04
N LEU A 324 3.57 6.57 -19.78
CA LEU A 324 2.35 6.72 -18.97
C LEU A 324 1.45 7.83 -19.47
N ASP A 325 2.00 8.95 -19.93
CA ASP A 325 1.20 10.09 -20.41
C ASP A 325 0.41 9.71 -21.66
N GLU A 326 1.01 8.92 -22.57
CA GLU A 326 0.29 8.41 -23.73
C GLU A 326 -0.88 7.51 -23.32
N LEU A 327 -0.65 6.59 -22.38
CA LEU A 327 -1.68 5.66 -21.88
C LEU A 327 -2.79 6.40 -21.13
N ARG A 328 -2.46 7.41 -20.33
CA ARG A 328 -3.44 8.27 -19.63
C ARG A 328 -4.31 9.04 -20.62
N ASN A 329 -3.69 9.60 -21.67
CA ASN A 329 -4.42 10.34 -22.70
C ASN A 329 -5.39 9.42 -23.45
N GLU A 330 -4.96 8.23 -23.84
CA GLU A 330 -5.82 7.24 -24.51
C GLU A 330 -7.02 6.85 -23.62
N LEU A 331 -6.79 6.61 -22.33
CA LEU A 331 -7.87 6.31 -21.39
C LEU A 331 -8.85 7.49 -21.24
N ASN A 332 -8.32 8.71 -21.22
CA ASN A 332 -9.16 9.93 -21.15
C ASN A 332 -9.99 10.11 -22.42
N GLU A 333 -9.47 9.80 -23.60
CA GLU A 333 -10.25 9.79 -24.85
C GLU A 333 -11.38 8.76 -24.81
N ILE A 334 -11.13 7.57 -24.27
CA ILE A 334 -12.15 6.52 -24.10
C ILE A 334 -13.31 7.04 -23.24
N ARG A 335 -13.03 7.79 -22.17
CA ARG A 335 -14.04 8.37 -21.27
C ARG A 335 -14.96 9.40 -21.95
N GLN A 336 -14.53 10.01 -23.05
CA GLN A 336 -15.30 11.04 -23.74
C GLN A 336 -16.41 10.47 -24.64
N PHE A 337 -16.39 9.18 -24.94
CA PHE A 337 -17.45 8.56 -25.75
C PHE A 337 -18.78 8.53 -24.98
N LYS A 338 -19.87 8.92 -25.68
CA LYS A 338 -21.22 9.01 -25.08
C LYS A 338 -21.95 7.67 -24.98
N GLN A 339 -21.59 6.72 -25.84
CA GLN A 339 -22.26 5.41 -25.91
C GLN A 339 -21.55 4.40 -25.03
N PHE A 340 -22.24 3.86 -24.03
CA PHE A 340 -21.69 2.90 -23.07
C PHE A 340 -21.02 1.69 -23.76
N LYS A 341 -21.68 1.08 -24.78
CA LYS A 341 -21.11 -0.05 -25.53
C LYS A 341 -19.77 0.28 -26.18
N THR A 342 -19.60 1.51 -26.66
CA THR A 342 -18.33 1.96 -27.26
C THR A 342 -17.27 2.13 -26.18
N VAL A 343 -17.62 2.71 -25.04
CA VAL A 343 -16.72 2.86 -23.88
C VAL A 343 -16.29 1.47 -23.39
N GLU A 344 -17.24 0.56 -23.17
CA GLU A 344 -16.99 -0.81 -22.75
C GLU A 344 -16.00 -1.54 -23.69
N GLN A 345 -16.28 -1.52 -25.00
CA GLN A 345 -15.42 -2.20 -25.96
C GLN A 345 -14.00 -1.61 -25.98
N ARG A 346 -13.89 -0.28 -25.97
CA ARG A 346 -12.58 0.39 -26.00
C ARG A 346 -11.81 0.21 -24.68
N ALA A 347 -12.48 0.24 -23.55
CA ALA A 347 -11.86 0.00 -22.24
C ALA A 347 -11.31 -1.45 -22.15
N LYS A 348 -12.05 -2.45 -22.64
CA LYS A 348 -11.57 -3.83 -22.74
C LYS A 348 -10.36 -3.96 -23.68
N GLN A 349 -10.37 -3.27 -24.84
CA GLN A 349 -9.24 -3.24 -25.76
C GLN A 349 -8.02 -2.55 -25.13
N PHE A 350 -8.23 -1.47 -24.40
CA PHE A 350 -7.17 -0.78 -23.65
C PHE A 350 -6.56 -1.68 -22.59
N GLN A 351 -7.37 -2.41 -21.83
CA GLN A 351 -6.88 -3.40 -20.87
C GLN A 351 -6.03 -4.50 -21.56
N LEU A 352 -6.47 -4.98 -22.72
CA LEU A 352 -5.67 -5.94 -23.51
C LEU A 352 -4.36 -5.31 -24.00
N LYS A 353 -4.36 -4.05 -24.40
CA LYS A 353 -3.13 -3.32 -24.75
C LYS A 353 -2.19 -3.29 -23.55
N LEU A 354 -2.67 -2.89 -22.35
CA LEU A 354 -1.84 -2.87 -21.14
C LEU A 354 -1.20 -4.23 -20.85
N SER A 355 -1.96 -5.31 -21.00
CA SER A 355 -1.46 -6.68 -20.76
C SER A 355 -0.47 -7.19 -21.83
N SER A 356 -0.37 -6.53 -22.96
CA SER A 356 0.57 -6.87 -24.03
C SER A 356 1.90 -6.12 -23.94
N LEU A 357 1.99 -5.08 -23.12
CA LEU A 357 3.21 -4.31 -22.93
C LEU A 357 4.22 -5.11 -22.10
N THR A 358 5.48 -4.95 -22.42
CA THR A 358 6.59 -5.53 -21.66
C THR A 358 7.57 -4.44 -21.28
N PHE A 359 8.11 -4.56 -20.06
CA PHE A 359 9.03 -3.58 -19.50
C PHE A 359 10.32 -4.27 -19.11
N PHE A 360 11.43 -3.62 -19.42
CA PHE A 360 12.75 -4.18 -19.18
C PHE A 360 13.68 -3.11 -18.59
N ASP A 361 14.23 -3.42 -17.42
CA ASP A 361 15.25 -2.60 -16.78
C ASP A 361 16.57 -3.37 -16.74
N PRO A 362 17.58 -2.96 -17.50
CA PRO A 362 18.86 -3.67 -17.59
C PRO A 362 19.77 -3.51 -16.36
N ALA A 363 19.39 -2.68 -15.40
CA ALA A 363 20.12 -2.44 -14.15
C ALA A 363 19.12 -2.13 -13.02
N CYS A 364 18.22 -3.09 -12.76
CA CYS A 364 17.03 -2.83 -12.00
C CYS A 364 17.25 -2.59 -10.49
N GLY A 365 18.43 -2.91 -9.95
CA GLY A 365 18.69 -2.79 -8.51
C GLY A 365 17.63 -3.51 -7.69
N SER A 366 17.07 -2.84 -6.72
CA SER A 366 15.96 -3.30 -5.88
C SER A 366 14.57 -3.20 -6.55
N GLY A 367 14.51 -2.89 -7.86
CA GLY A 367 13.29 -2.96 -8.66
C GLY A 367 12.35 -1.75 -8.55
N ASN A 368 12.82 -0.61 -8.07
CA ASN A 368 11.96 0.56 -7.83
C ASN A 368 11.21 1.04 -9.08
N PHE A 369 11.89 1.15 -10.23
CA PHE A 369 11.26 1.52 -11.50
C PHE A 369 10.25 0.48 -11.97
N LEU A 370 10.57 -0.81 -11.86
CA LEU A 370 9.66 -1.89 -12.25
C LEU A 370 8.41 -1.93 -11.36
N THR A 371 8.60 -1.77 -10.07
CA THR A 371 7.51 -1.77 -9.07
C THR A 371 6.55 -0.60 -9.30
N GLU A 372 7.07 0.61 -9.48
CA GLU A 372 6.25 1.79 -9.74
C GLU A 372 5.56 1.73 -11.10
N THR A 373 6.24 1.18 -12.11
CA THR A 373 5.64 0.93 -13.43
C THR A 373 4.49 -0.06 -13.33
N TYR A 374 4.68 -1.16 -12.61
CA TYR A 374 3.62 -2.14 -12.37
C TYR A 374 2.41 -1.50 -11.66
N THR A 375 2.64 -0.79 -10.57
CA THR A 375 1.58 -0.12 -9.82
C THR A 375 0.81 0.88 -10.69
N SER A 376 1.53 1.69 -11.48
CA SER A 376 0.92 2.67 -12.39
C SER A 376 0.06 2.01 -13.47
N LEU A 377 0.53 0.91 -14.08
CA LEU A 377 -0.25 0.16 -15.07
C LEU A 377 -1.49 -0.50 -14.45
N ARG A 378 -1.36 -1.06 -13.25
CA ARG A 378 -2.49 -1.68 -12.53
C ARG A 378 -3.55 -0.63 -12.18
N ARG A 379 -3.15 0.59 -11.82
CA ARG A 379 -4.09 1.70 -11.60
C ARG A 379 -4.82 2.09 -12.89
N LEU A 380 -4.14 2.14 -14.03
CA LEU A 380 -4.78 2.37 -15.33
C LEU A 380 -5.72 1.21 -15.70
N GLU A 381 -5.34 -0.02 -15.43
CA GLU A 381 -6.21 -1.19 -15.63
C GLU A 381 -7.45 -1.12 -14.76
N ASN A 382 -7.32 -0.77 -13.49
CA ASN A 382 -8.43 -0.59 -12.57
C ASN A 382 -9.41 0.50 -13.06
N GLU A 383 -8.89 1.58 -13.66
CA GLU A 383 -9.71 2.61 -14.29
C GLU A 383 -10.47 2.08 -15.52
N ALA A 384 -9.80 1.28 -16.35
CA ALA A 384 -10.46 0.66 -17.49
C ALA A 384 -11.55 -0.34 -17.05
N ILE A 385 -11.28 -1.13 -16.01
CA ILE A 385 -12.25 -2.05 -15.40
C ILE A 385 -13.52 -1.29 -14.95
N LYS A 386 -13.36 -0.15 -14.26
CA LYS A 386 -14.49 0.70 -13.85
C LYS A 386 -15.36 1.14 -15.03
N LEU A 387 -14.73 1.47 -16.16
CA LEU A 387 -15.46 1.98 -17.33
C LEU A 387 -16.36 0.92 -17.99
N TYR A 388 -16.02 -0.36 -17.91
CA TYR A 388 -16.83 -1.41 -18.55
C TYR A 388 -17.66 -2.26 -17.57
N MET A 389 -17.34 -2.25 -16.30
CA MET A 389 -18.15 -3.01 -15.32
C MET A 389 -19.45 -2.30 -15.00
N GLY A 390 -19.50 -0.95 -15.04
CA GLY A 390 -20.69 -0.18 -14.68
C GLY A 390 -21.25 -0.64 -13.33
N ASP A 391 -22.59 -0.63 -13.21
CA ASP A 391 -23.28 -1.16 -12.00
C ASP A 391 -23.61 -2.65 -12.09
N ALA A 392 -23.23 -3.30 -13.15
CA ALA A 392 -23.43 -4.72 -13.31
C ALA A 392 -22.48 -5.45 -12.34
N VAL A 393 -23.01 -5.89 -11.22
CA VAL A 393 -22.37 -6.89 -10.36
C VAL A 393 -21.90 -8.01 -11.29
N ALA A 394 -20.60 -8.26 -11.30
CA ALA A 394 -20.02 -9.27 -12.16
C ALA A 394 -20.51 -10.66 -11.75
N LEU A 395 -21.63 -11.07 -12.31
CA LEU A 395 -22.19 -12.42 -12.14
C LEU A 395 -21.46 -13.48 -12.95
N ASP A 396 -20.54 -13.08 -13.84
CA ASP A 396 -19.76 -13.99 -14.70
C ASP A 396 -18.27 -13.84 -14.41
N LEU A 397 -17.86 -14.25 -13.20
CA LEU A 397 -16.47 -14.19 -12.71
C LEU A 397 -15.60 -15.38 -13.14
N GLY A 398 -16.01 -16.15 -14.12
CA GLY A 398 -15.20 -17.24 -14.67
C GLY A 398 -14.02 -16.79 -15.53
N GLN A 399 -13.92 -15.50 -15.89
CA GLN A 399 -12.77 -14.91 -16.58
C GLN A 399 -11.90 -14.11 -15.61
N GLU A 400 -10.61 -14.34 -15.70
CA GLU A 400 -9.59 -13.61 -14.95
C GLU A 400 -9.69 -12.10 -15.23
N LEU A 401 -10.22 -11.35 -14.28
CA LEU A 401 -10.51 -9.92 -14.42
C LEU A 401 -9.23 -9.10 -14.62
N VAL A 402 -8.19 -9.41 -13.86
CA VAL A 402 -6.89 -8.73 -13.89
C VAL A 402 -6.01 -9.35 -14.98
N LYS A 403 -5.58 -8.55 -15.95
CA LYS A 403 -4.77 -8.98 -17.09
C LYS A 403 -3.31 -8.50 -17.04
N VAL A 404 -3.04 -7.38 -16.38
CA VAL A 404 -1.67 -6.91 -16.13
C VAL A 404 -1.04 -7.76 -15.05
N LYS A 405 0.10 -8.42 -15.38
CA LYS A 405 0.76 -9.42 -14.53
C LYS A 405 2.25 -9.14 -14.39
N LEU A 406 2.85 -9.68 -13.35
CA LEU A 406 4.28 -9.52 -13.09
C LEU A 406 5.17 -10.12 -14.19
N ASN A 407 4.69 -11.10 -14.97
CA ASN A 407 5.45 -11.69 -16.08
C ASN A 407 5.68 -10.76 -17.29
N GLN A 408 5.20 -9.52 -17.23
CA GLN A 408 5.47 -8.46 -18.20
C GLN A 408 6.72 -7.64 -17.84
N PHE A 409 7.26 -7.83 -16.63
CA PHE A 409 8.34 -7.02 -16.06
C PHE A 409 9.61 -7.83 -15.95
N TYR A 410 10.67 -7.34 -16.59
CA TYR A 410 11.96 -7.99 -16.69
C TYR A 410 13.05 -7.08 -16.15
N GLY A 411 13.98 -7.66 -15.39
CA GLY A 411 15.10 -6.93 -14.84
C GLY A 411 16.39 -7.74 -14.92
N ILE A 412 17.52 -7.06 -15.05
CA ILE A 412 18.84 -7.64 -14.84
C ILE A 412 19.49 -6.93 -13.66
N GLU A 413 19.98 -7.74 -12.73
CA GLU A 413 20.77 -7.28 -11.60
C GLU A 413 21.87 -8.29 -11.30
N ILE A 414 23.06 -7.79 -10.99
CA ILE A 414 24.23 -8.64 -10.67
C ILE A 414 24.17 -9.12 -9.23
N ASN A 415 23.56 -8.33 -8.35
CA ASN A 415 23.46 -8.62 -6.94
C ASN A 415 22.23 -9.49 -6.67
N ASP A 416 22.43 -10.76 -6.36
CA ASP A 416 21.36 -11.73 -6.06
C ASP A 416 20.45 -11.27 -4.91
N PHE A 417 21.00 -10.53 -3.95
CA PHE A 417 20.23 -9.98 -2.85
C PHE A 417 19.26 -8.90 -3.35
N ALA A 418 19.73 -7.97 -4.19
CA ALA A 418 18.87 -6.94 -4.78
C ALA A 418 17.76 -7.57 -5.66
N VAL A 419 18.07 -8.67 -6.35
CA VAL A 419 17.05 -9.47 -7.09
C VAL A 419 15.97 -9.98 -6.15
N SER A 420 16.35 -10.54 -4.99
CA SER A 420 15.39 -11.04 -4.01
C SER A 420 14.50 -9.92 -3.46
N VAL A 421 15.08 -8.77 -3.17
CA VAL A 421 14.37 -7.57 -2.72
C VAL A 421 13.40 -7.08 -3.79
N ALA A 422 13.84 -6.99 -5.05
CA ALA A 422 13.00 -6.56 -6.19
C ALA A 422 11.78 -7.48 -6.39
N LYS A 423 11.98 -8.79 -6.33
CA LYS A 423 10.88 -9.77 -6.40
C LYS A 423 9.89 -9.58 -5.26
N THR A 424 10.38 -9.33 -4.05
CA THR A 424 9.55 -9.07 -2.88
C THR A 424 8.73 -7.81 -3.04
N ALA A 425 9.36 -6.71 -3.47
CA ALA A 425 8.68 -5.43 -3.70
C ALA A 425 7.58 -5.55 -4.76
N LEU A 426 7.85 -6.25 -5.86
CA LEU A 426 6.86 -6.51 -6.92
C LEU A 426 5.70 -7.38 -6.40
N TRP A 427 5.99 -8.38 -5.59
CA TRP A 427 4.95 -9.21 -4.99
C TRP A 427 4.07 -8.43 -4.01
N ILE A 428 4.66 -7.57 -3.18
CA ILE A 428 3.93 -6.64 -2.30
C ILE A 428 3.02 -5.73 -3.13
N ALA A 429 3.54 -5.15 -4.21
CA ALA A 429 2.77 -4.29 -5.10
C ALA A 429 1.60 -5.05 -5.76
N GLU A 430 1.81 -6.30 -6.16
CA GLU A 430 0.74 -7.14 -6.72
C GLU A 430 -0.39 -7.37 -5.72
N ASN A 431 -0.07 -7.69 -4.47
CA ASN A 431 -1.07 -7.86 -3.41
C ASN A 431 -1.86 -6.57 -3.15
N GLN A 432 -1.18 -5.43 -3.02
CA GLN A 432 -1.86 -4.15 -2.82
C GLN A 432 -2.80 -3.80 -3.99
N MET A 433 -2.35 -4.01 -5.22
CA MET A 433 -3.16 -3.73 -6.40
C MET A 433 -4.35 -4.69 -6.56
N LEU A 434 -4.22 -5.92 -6.08
CA LEU A 434 -5.36 -6.86 -6.04
C LEU A 434 -6.41 -6.40 -5.01
N GLU A 435 -5.99 -5.95 -3.84
CA GLU A 435 -6.93 -5.39 -2.85
C GLU A 435 -7.62 -4.13 -3.39
N GLU A 436 -6.88 -3.21 -4.04
CA GLU A 436 -7.53 -2.07 -4.73
C GLU A 436 -8.56 -2.52 -5.76
N THR A 437 -8.29 -3.57 -6.53
CA THR A 437 -9.24 -4.09 -7.52
C THR A 437 -10.47 -4.70 -6.85
N LYS A 438 -10.31 -5.44 -5.75
CA LYS A 438 -11.42 -5.99 -4.97
C LYS A 438 -12.36 -4.89 -4.47
N ASP A 439 -11.79 -3.82 -3.92
CA ASP A 439 -12.55 -2.67 -3.45
C ASP A 439 -13.39 -2.01 -4.56
N ILE A 440 -12.84 -1.95 -5.79
CA ILE A 440 -13.54 -1.40 -6.95
C ILE A 440 -14.71 -2.28 -7.37
N VAL A 441 -14.53 -3.58 -7.36
CA VAL A 441 -15.50 -4.54 -7.91
C VAL A 441 -16.64 -4.83 -6.92
N PHE A 442 -16.51 -4.44 -5.64
CA PHE A 442 -17.49 -4.75 -4.58
C PHE A 442 -17.82 -6.26 -4.43
N ALA A 443 -16.92 -7.12 -4.88
CA ALA A 443 -17.10 -8.55 -4.79
C ALA A 443 -16.16 -9.12 -3.73
N ASN A 444 -16.68 -10.05 -2.89
CA ASN A 444 -15.86 -11.05 -2.22
C ASN A 444 -15.33 -12.02 -3.29
N ILE A 445 -14.41 -11.50 -4.14
CA ILE A 445 -13.75 -12.33 -5.12
C ILE A 445 -12.61 -12.99 -4.36
N ASP A 446 -12.72 -14.29 -4.13
CA ASP A 446 -11.58 -15.12 -3.79
C ASP A 446 -10.64 -15.10 -5.01
N PHE A 447 -9.71 -14.14 -5.02
CA PHE A 447 -8.64 -14.17 -5.99
C PHE A 447 -7.82 -15.42 -5.72
N LEU A 448 -7.67 -16.23 -6.75
CA LEU A 448 -6.82 -17.40 -6.72
C LEU A 448 -5.43 -17.04 -6.22
N PRO A 449 -4.75 -17.94 -5.48
CA PRO A 449 -3.40 -17.68 -4.98
C PRO A 449 -2.48 -17.23 -6.10
N LEU A 450 -1.65 -16.25 -5.78
CA LEU A 450 -0.68 -15.67 -6.72
C LEU A 450 0.18 -16.75 -7.35
N LYS A 451 0.35 -16.71 -8.65
CA LYS A 451 1.23 -17.64 -9.35
C LYS A 451 2.68 -17.22 -9.17
N SER A 452 3.58 -18.18 -8.93
CA SER A 452 5.01 -17.91 -8.95
C SER A 452 5.45 -17.58 -10.38
N TYR A 453 6.10 -16.45 -10.54
CA TYR A 453 6.74 -16.07 -11.80
C TYR A 453 8.25 -16.22 -11.65
N THR A 454 8.83 -17.09 -12.47
CA THR A 454 10.27 -17.23 -12.63
C THR A 454 10.66 -16.55 -13.93
N ASN A 455 11.01 -15.27 -13.85
CA ASN A 455 11.52 -14.51 -15.00
C ASN A 455 12.88 -13.90 -14.69
#